data_b7b941ec8856912cd14d69d03e5a28ab
#
_entry.id   b7b941ec8856912cd14d69d03e5a28ab
#
_cell.length_a   1.000
_cell.length_b   1.000
_cell.length_c   1.000
_cell.angle_alpha   90.00
_cell.angle_beta   90.00
_cell.angle_gamma   90.00
#
_symmetry.space_group_name_H-M   'P 1'
#
loop_
_entity.id
_entity.type
_entity.pdbx_description
1 polymer ?
#
loop_
_entity_poly.entity_id
_entity_poly.type
_entity_poly.pdbx_seq_one_letter_code
_entity_poly.pdbx_strand_id
1 'polypeptide(L)'
;MTTVLITGSSGHVGSNLIRELSKLDYKIRCIDFDGDHRAYEGYDVEIIKGDITDRSSLDPIFKDVDIVFHTAALINLDRRYKKQIRQVNVEGTRNVCEEALKAGVSKLVHFSSVDAFYRFPIEETLLEDRKLIDDPNAVPYDLSKADGQKIVMEFCEKGLDASIIHPTSIVGPNDFKPGLPMQEMVNLANGKRKLLPNWGYNFVDVRDLSITAISAANKGRTGQNHIV
;
A
#
# COMPACT_ATOMS: atom_id res chain seq x y z
N MET A 1 15.04 -11.97 16.53
CA MET A 1 15.04 -10.82 15.58
C MET A 1 13.76 -10.91 14.78
N THR A 2 12.95 -9.86 14.80
CA THR A 2 11.64 -9.84 14.13
C THR A 2 11.82 -9.74 12.61
N THR A 3 11.18 -10.64 11.86
CA THR A 3 11.21 -10.64 10.39
C THR A 3 10.03 -9.86 9.84
N VAL A 4 10.29 -8.83 9.04
CA VAL A 4 9.26 -8.07 8.35
C VAL A 4 9.27 -8.39 6.86
N LEU A 5 8.09 -8.60 6.28
CA LEU A 5 7.89 -8.81 4.86
C LEU A 5 7.26 -7.58 4.23
N ILE A 6 7.83 -7.10 3.12
CA ILE A 6 7.27 -5.97 2.36
C ILE A 6 6.89 -6.47 0.96
N THR A 7 5.61 -6.41 0.62
CA THR A 7 5.14 -6.58 -0.76
C THR A 7 5.15 -5.22 -1.46
N GLY A 8 5.48 -5.17 -2.75
CA GLY A 8 5.64 -3.89 -3.46
C GLY A 8 6.84 -3.07 -2.98
N SER A 9 7.87 -3.75 -2.53
CA SER A 9 9.07 -3.21 -1.88
C SER A 9 9.88 -2.24 -2.75
N SER A 10 9.85 -2.37 -4.07
CA SER A 10 10.50 -1.44 -5.02
C SER A 10 9.65 -0.21 -5.38
N GLY A 11 8.40 -0.12 -4.89
CA GLY A 11 7.52 1.03 -5.07
C GLY A 11 7.90 2.20 -4.14
N HIS A 12 7.23 3.36 -4.34
CA HIS A 12 7.51 4.59 -3.56
C HIS A 12 7.40 4.37 -2.04
N VAL A 13 6.31 3.76 -1.57
CA VAL A 13 6.12 3.45 -0.14
C VAL A 13 7.07 2.37 0.33
N GLY A 14 7.16 1.25 -0.41
CA GLY A 14 7.99 0.11 -0.04
C GLY A 14 9.47 0.47 0.10
N SER A 15 10.01 1.25 -0.84
CA SER A 15 11.41 1.71 -0.79
C SER A 15 11.70 2.62 0.40
N ASN A 16 10.74 3.43 0.84
CA ASN A 16 10.89 4.27 2.02
C ASN A 16 10.67 3.49 3.33
N LEU A 17 9.79 2.49 3.34
CA LEU A 17 9.68 1.55 4.46
C LEU A 17 11.00 0.81 4.72
N ILE A 18 11.69 0.33 3.67
CA ILE A 18 13.02 -0.28 3.80
C ILE A 18 13.97 0.66 4.56
N ARG A 19 14.00 1.94 4.16
CA ARG A 19 14.89 2.95 4.78
C ARG A 19 14.59 3.19 6.26
N GLU A 20 13.32 3.25 6.62
CA GLU A 20 12.94 3.47 8.01
C GLU A 20 13.13 2.21 8.86
N LEU A 21 12.78 1.03 8.33
CA LEU A 21 12.97 -0.26 9.02
C LEU A 21 14.45 -0.62 9.20
N SER A 22 15.34 -0.24 8.25
CA SER A 22 16.78 -0.48 8.36
C SER A 22 17.47 0.31 9.48
N LYS A 23 16.78 1.30 10.06
CA LYS A 23 17.24 2.02 11.26
C LYS A 23 16.91 1.27 12.55
N LEU A 24 16.14 0.20 12.45
CA LEU A 24 15.59 -0.59 13.55
C LEU A 24 16.13 -2.02 13.48
N ASP A 25 15.96 -2.81 14.54
CA ASP A 25 16.44 -4.18 14.61
C ASP A 25 15.44 -5.18 14.00
N TYR A 26 15.26 -5.08 12.66
CA TYR A 26 14.42 -5.97 11.87
C TYR A 26 15.22 -6.70 10.80
N LYS A 27 14.88 -7.98 10.56
CA LYS A 27 15.26 -8.67 9.33
C LYS A 27 14.23 -8.31 8.26
N ILE A 28 14.67 -7.68 7.17
CA ILE A 28 13.77 -7.17 6.11
C ILE A 28 13.77 -8.16 4.95
N ARG A 29 12.59 -8.68 4.63
CA ARG A 29 12.32 -9.51 3.46
C ARG A 29 11.45 -8.74 2.47
N CYS A 30 11.83 -8.75 1.20
CA CYS A 30 11.18 -8.01 0.14
C CYS A 30 10.65 -8.96 -0.92
N ILE A 31 9.36 -8.88 -1.26
CA ILE A 31 8.85 -9.49 -2.50
C ILE A 31 9.09 -8.51 -3.62
N ASP A 32 9.85 -8.92 -4.63
CA ASP A 32 10.06 -8.17 -5.86
C ASP A 32 9.54 -8.97 -7.06
N PHE A 33 8.67 -8.34 -7.87
CA PHE A 33 8.12 -8.94 -9.08
C PHE A 33 8.97 -8.58 -10.31
N ASP A 34 9.18 -7.28 -10.52
CA ASP A 34 9.98 -6.71 -11.62
C ASP A 34 10.32 -5.25 -11.26
N GLY A 35 10.99 -5.10 -10.14
CA GLY A 35 11.18 -3.81 -9.50
C GLY A 35 12.45 -3.07 -9.90
N ASP A 36 12.52 -1.85 -9.44
CA ASP A 36 13.70 -1.01 -9.58
C ASP A 36 14.70 -1.31 -8.46
N HIS A 37 15.85 -1.89 -8.80
CA HIS A 37 16.87 -2.30 -7.82
C HIS A 37 17.44 -1.13 -7.01
N ARG A 38 17.32 0.12 -7.48
CA ARG A 38 17.69 1.31 -6.70
C ARG A 38 16.96 1.41 -5.35
N ALA A 39 15.80 0.75 -5.24
CA ALA A 39 15.05 0.68 -3.99
C ALA A 39 15.84 0.00 -2.86
N TYR A 40 16.74 -0.91 -3.21
CA TYR A 40 17.48 -1.80 -2.29
C TYR A 40 18.93 -1.37 -2.06
N GLU A 41 19.46 -0.43 -2.86
CA GLU A 41 20.87 -0.03 -2.80
C GLU A 41 21.26 0.50 -1.42
N GLY A 42 22.31 -0.12 -0.84
CA GLY A 42 22.86 0.27 0.46
C GLY A 42 22.12 -0.30 1.68
N TYR A 43 21.14 -1.20 1.48
CA TYR A 43 20.36 -1.83 2.56
C TYR A 43 20.55 -3.34 2.57
N ASP A 44 20.70 -3.91 3.79
CA ASP A 44 20.73 -5.36 4.00
C ASP A 44 19.30 -5.91 4.01
N VAL A 45 18.86 -6.43 2.86
CA VAL A 45 17.51 -6.95 2.65
C VAL A 45 17.55 -8.27 1.91
N GLU A 46 16.69 -9.20 2.29
CA GLU A 46 16.45 -10.45 1.58
C GLU A 46 15.44 -10.21 0.45
N ILE A 47 15.90 -10.25 -0.81
CA ILE A 47 15.01 -10.04 -1.97
C ILE A 47 14.59 -11.41 -2.52
N ILE A 48 13.28 -11.65 -2.58
CA ILE A 48 12.72 -12.88 -3.12
C ILE A 48 11.80 -12.53 -4.28
N LYS A 49 11.99 -13.20 -5.41
CA LYS A 49 11.09 -13.05 -6.56
C LYS A 49 9.76 -13.70 -6.26
N GLY A 50 8.67 -12.95 -6.40
CA GLY A 50 7.32 -13.44 -6.18
C GLY A 50 6.26 -12.54 -6.79
N ASP A 51 5.09 -13.13 -7.06
CA ASP A 51 3.92 -12.44 -7.58
C ASP A 51 2.74 -12.65 -6.63
N ILE A 52 2.21 -11.58 -6.06
CA ILE A 52 1.06 -11.65 -5.16
C ILE A 52 -0.20 -12.21 -5.84
N THR A 53 -0.26 -12.21 -7.17
CA THR A 53 -1.36 -12.80 -7.93
C THR A 53 -1.23 -14.31 -8.12
N ASP A 54 -0.04 -14.86 -7.87
CA ASP A 54 0.23 -16.31 -7.84
C ASP A 54 0.45 -16.78 -6.40
N ARG A 55 -0.61 -17.27 -5.79
CA ARG A 55 -0.59 -17.75 -4.42
C ARG A 55 0.47 -18.83 -4.17
N SER A 56 0.72 -19.69 -5.15
CA SER A 56 1.69 -20.78 -5.00
C SER A 56 3.11 -20.28 -4.80
N SER A 57 3.42 -19.07 -5.29
CA SER A 57 4.73 -18.43 -5.11
C SER A 57 4.91 -17.84 -3.70
N LEU A 58 3.84 -17.61 -2.95
CA LEU A 58 3.88 -16.90 -1.67
C LEU A 58 4.18 -17.80 -0.46
N ASP A 59 3.72 -19.06 -0.46
CA ASP A 59 3.85 -19.97 0.69
C ASP A 59 5.29 -20.02 1.27
N PRO A 60 6.35 -20.25 0.48
CA PRO A 60 7.72 -20.27 1.01
C PRO A 60 8.21 -18.89 1.48
N ILE A 61 7.64 -17.80 0.95
CA ILE A 61 8.05 -16.42 1.27
C ILE A 61 7.55 -15.99 2.65
N PHE A 62 6.38 -16.48 3.06
CA PHE A 62 5.76 -16.14 4.34
C PHE A 62 6.32 -16.96 5.52
N LYS A 63 7.18 -17.94 5.28
CA LYS A 63 7.78 -18.73 6.35
C LYS A 63 8.62 -17.85 7.28
N ASP A 64 8.38 -17.99 8.59
CA ASP A 64 9.07 -17.25 9.66
C ASP A 64 8.95 -15.71 9.52
N VAL A 65 7.83 -15.22 8.99
CA VAL A 65 7.48 -13.80 8.92
C VAL A 65 6.62 -13.41 10.11
N ASP A 66 7.02 -12.37 10.82
CA ASP A 66 6.29 -11.84 11.98
C ASP A 66 5.34 -10.70 11.60
N ILE A 67 5.77 -9.79 10.71
CA ILE A 67 5.01 -8.60 10.32
C ILE A 67 4.98 -8.48 8.78
N VAL A 68 3.82 -8.13 8.24
CA VAL A 68 3.66 -7.87 6.79
C VAL A 68 3.27 -6.42 6.54
N PHE A 69 4.02 -5.72 5.69
CA PHE A 69 3.63 -4.44 5.09
C PHE A 69 3.16 -4.70 3.65
N HIS A 70 1.86 -4.66 3.44
CA HIS A 70 1.26 -4.93 2.12
C HIS A 70 1.05 -3.64 1.34
N THR A 71 2.12 -3.22 0.60
CA THR A 71 2.11 -2.00 -0.21
C THR A 71 1.92 -2.24 -1.71
N ALA A 72 1.98 -3.50 -2.14
CA ALA A 72 1.81 -3.86 -3.55
C ALA A 72 0.43 -3.46 -4.06
N ALA A 73 0.39 -2.67 -5.13
CA ALA A 73 -0.83 -2.29 -5.82
C ALA A 73 -0.53 -1.87 -7.26
N LEU A 74 -1.49 -2.10 -8.15
CA LEU A 74 -1.50 -1.52 -9.47
C LEU A 74 -2.34 -0.24 -9.49
N ILE A 75 -1.67 0.91 -9.70
CA ILE A 75 -2.32 2.22 -9.80
C ILE A 75 -2.54 2.53 -11.27
N ASN A 76 -3.80 2.48 -11.70
CA ASN A 76 -4.18 2.86 -13.06
C ASN A 76 -5.65 3.31 -13.06
N LEU A 77 -5.93 4.45 -13.69
CA LEU A 77 -7.28 5.03 -13.75
C LEU A 77 -8.06 4.61 -15.00
N ASP A 78 -7.38 4.00 -15.98
CA ASP A 78 -7.99 3.58 -17.24
C ASP A 78 -8.83 2.31 -17.06
N ARG A 79 -10.09 2.40 -17.45
CA ARG A 79 -11.06 1.30 -17.35
C ARG A 79 -10.68 0.05 -18.15
N ARG A 80 -9.83 0.18 -19.17
CA ARG A 80 -9.30 -0.96 -19.93
C ARG A 80 -8.50 -1.92 -19.07
N TYR A 81 -7.87 -1.43 -18.01
CA TYR A 81 -7.08 -2.24 -17.06
C TYR A 81 -7.87 -2.76 -15.86
N LYS A 82 -9.20 -2.57 -15.82
CA LYS A 82 -10.07 -2.97 -14.67
C LYS A 82 -9.80 -4.42 -14.21
N LYS A 83 -9.62 -5.36 -15.16
CA LYS A 83 -9.35 -6.77 -14.82
C LYS A 83 -8.01 -6.95 -14.12
N GLN A 84 -6.95 -6.32 -14.63
CA GLN A 84 -5.62 -6.39 -14.03
C GLN A 84 -5.58 -5.70 -12.66
N ILE A 85 -6.20 -4.51 -12.56
CA ILE A 85 -6.30 -3.79 -11.28
C ILE A 85 -6.98 -4.67 -10.23
N ARG A 86 -8.09 -5.31 -10.56
CA ARG A 86 -8.79 -6.22 -9.66
C ARG A 86 -7.91 -7.42 -9.30
N GLN A 87 -7.24 -8.03 -10.26
CA GLN A 87 -6.37 -9.18 -10.03
C GLN A 87 -5.26 -8.86 -9.03
N VAL A 88 -4.60 -7.71 -9.17
CA VAL A 88 -3.51 -7.31 -8.27
C VAL A 88 -4.07 -6.81 -6.94
N ASN A 89 -4.97 -5.82 -6.96
CA ASN A 89 -5.37 -5.10 -5.74
C ASN A 89 -6.40 -5.84 -4.90
N VAL A 90 -7.15 -6.78 -5.49
CA VAL A 90 -8.21 -7.52 -4.78
C VAL A 90 -7.79 -8.96 -4.55
N GLU A 91 -7.54 -9.72 -5.62
CA GLU A 91 -7.16 -11.13 -5.48
C GLU A 91 -5.74 -11.28 -4.91
N GLY A 92 -4.80 -10.40 -5.30
CA GLY A 92 -3.47 -10.34 -4.69
C GLY A 92 -3.52 -10.04 -3.19
N THR A 93 -4.38 -9.09 -2.77
CA THR A 93 -4.60 -8.81 -1.34
C THR A 93 -5.18 -10.03 -0.62
N ARG A 94 -6.13 -10.75 -1.23
CA ARG A 94 -6.68 -11.99 -0.67
C ARG A 94 -5.59 -13.03 -0.45
N ASN A 95 -4.75 -13.27 -1.45
CA ASN A 95 -3.65 -14.22 -1.36
C ASN A 95 -2.67 -13.87 -0.22
N VAL A 96 -2.32 -12.58 -0.10
CA VAL A 96 -1.45 -12.08 0.98
C VAL A 96 -2.10 -12.32 2.36
N CYS A 97 -3.39 -12.01 2.53
CA CYS A 97 -4.11 -12.23 3.78
C CYS A 97 -4.21 -13.73 4.13
N GLU A 98 -4.47 -14.58 3.14
CA GLU A 98 -4.53 -16.04 3.33
C GLU A 98 -3.20 -16.61 3.80
N GLU A 99 -2.09 -16.23 3.13
CA GLU A 99 -0.77 -16.71 3.53
C GLU A 99 -0.31 -16.09 4.87
N ALA A 100 -0.64 -14.82 5.15
CA ALA A 100 -0.36 -14.21 6.44
C ALA A 100 -1.08 -14.93 7.58
N LEU A 101 -2.37 -15.24 7.42
CA LEU A 101 -3.14 -15.98 8.42
C LEU A 101 -2.61 -17.40 8.60
N LYS A 102 -2.32 -18.11 7.51
CA LYS A 102 -1.76 -19.47 7.51
C LYS A 102 -0.39 -19.54 8.18
N ALA A 103 0.47 -18.55 7.92
CA ALA A 103 1.81 -18.47 8.51
C ALA A 103 1.82 -18.00 9.97
N GLY A 104 0.68 -17.56 10.51
CA GLY A 104 0.59 -17.04 11.86
C GLY A 104 1.26 -15.68 12.05
N VAL A 105 1.25 -14.85 11.00
CA VAL A 105 1.78 -13.48 11.04
C VAL A 105 1.13 -12.70 12.18
N SER A 106 1.94 -12.10 13.04
CA SER A 106 1.47 -11.38 14.23
C SER A 106 0.80 -10.04 13.90
N LYS A 107 1.17 -9.42 12.76
CA LYS A 107 0.58 -8.15 12.31
C LYS A 107 0.69 -7.96 10.80
N LEU A 108 -0.41 -7.53 10.17
CA LEU A 108 -0.44 -7.06 8.80
C LEU A 108 -0.80 -5.58 8.75
N VAL A 109 -0.04 -4.77 8.00
CA VAL A 109 -0.37 -3.38 7.70
C VAL A 109 -0.70 -3.27 6.22
N HIS A 110 -1.98 -3.04 5.92
CA HIS A 110 -2.48 -2.90 4.55
C HIS A 110 -2.54 -1.43 4.13
N PHE A 111 -2.01 -1.14 2.95
CA PHE A 111 -2.10 0.20 2.36
C PHE A 111 -3.30 0.28 1.40
N SER A 112 -4.40 0.83 1.90
CA SER A 112 -5.57 1.23 1.12
C SER A 112 -5.33 2.59 0.44
N SER A 113 -6.29 3.48 0.43
CA SER A 113 -6.23 4.87 -0.07
C SER A 113 -7.41 5.66 0.49
N VAL A 114 -7.27 6.98 0.60
CA VAL A 114 -8.46 7.85 0.82
C VAL A 114 -9.46 7.74 -0.33
N ASP A 115 -9.00 7.34 -1.52
CA ASP A 115 -9.86 7.10 -2.68
C ASP A 115 -10.78 5.88 -2.54
N ALA A 116 -10.59 5.04 -1.51
CA ALA A 116 -11.49 3.94 -1.20
C ALA A 116 -12.81 4.39 -0.58
N PHE A 117 -12.88 5.62 -0.05
CA PHE A 117 -14.06 6.17 0.61
C PHE A 117 -14.93 6.98 -0.35
N TYR A 118 -16.22 7.06 -0.06
CA TYR A 118 -17.11 8.02 -0.72
C TYR A 118 -16.63 9.45 -0.45
N ARG A 119 -16.42 10.23 -1.53
CA ARG A 119 -15.90 11.60 -1.47
C ARG A 119 -16.99 12.66 -1.18
N PHE A 120 -18.23 12.30 -1.36
CA PHE A 120 -19.35 13.26 -1.21
C PHE A 120 -20.04 13.09 0.13
N PRO A 121 -20.53 14.20 0.72
CA PRO A 121 -20.34 15.59 0.25
C PRO A 121 -18.89 16.06 0.47
N ILE A 122 -18.38 16.85 -0.49
CA ILE A 122 -16.97 17.33 -0.53
C ILE A 122 -16.65 18.28 0.64
N GLU A 123 -17.68 18.95 1.17
CA GLU A 123 -17.56 19.89 2.28
C GLU A 123 -17.33 19.22 3.64
N GLU A 124 -17.63 17.94 3.74
CA GLU A 124 -17.40 17.19 4.97
C GLU A 124 -15.98 16.65 5.06
N THR A 125 -15.39 16.78 6.23
CA THR A 125 -14.10 16.16 6.51
C THR A 125 -14.20 14.63 6.37
N LEU A 126 -13.27 14.04 5.65
CA LEU A 126 -13.15 12.59 5.54
C LEU A 126 -12.64 12.02 6.86
N LEU A 127 -13.41 11.13 7.47
CA LEU A 127 -13.04 10.40 8.67
C LEU A 127 -12.95 8.91 8.38
N GLU A 128 -12.30 8.16 9.28
CA GLU A 128 -12.00 6.73 9.12
C GLU A 128 -13.23 5.82 9.14
N ASP A 129 -14.38 6.32 9.58
CA ASP A 129 -15.66 5.62 9.58
C ASP A 129 -16.52 5.90 8.33
N ARG A 130 -16.00 6.73 7.40
CA ARG A 130 -16.68 7.02 6.13
C ARG A 130 -16.93 5.73 5.35
N LYS A 131 -18.11 5.64 4.73
CA LYS A 131 -18.49 4.50 3.90
C LYS A 131 -17.49 4.28 2.75
N LEU A 132 -17.12 3.02 2.52
CA LEU A 132 -16.34 2.63 1.36
C LEU A 132 -17.17 2.68 0.07
N ILE A 133 -16.51 2.99 -1.05
CA ILE A 133 -17.13 2.96 -2.38
C ILE A 133 -17.65 1.55 -2.68
N ASP A 134 -18.89 1.47 -3.17
CA ASP A 134 -19.54 0.25 -3.64
C ASP A 134 -20.21 0.41 -5.01
N ASP A 135 -20.04 1.57 -5.67
CA ASP A 135 -20.55 1.82 -7.03
C ASP A 135 -19.71 1.07 -8.07
N PRO A 136 -20.29 0.11 -8.84
CA PRO A 136 -19.57 -0.63 -9.88
C PRO A 136 -19.09 0.25 -11.04
N ASN A 137 -19.60 1.49 -11.15
CA ASN A 137 -19.19 2.48 -12.13
C ASN A 137 -18.12 3.45 -11.61
N ALA A 138 -17.68 3.32 -10.37
CA ALA A 138 -16.58 4.10 -9.83
C ALA A 138 -15.28 3.88 -10.63
N VAL A 139 -14.28 4.72 -10.38
CA VAL A 139 -12.93 4.54 -10.94
C VAL A 139 -12.42 3.15 -10.55
N PRO A 140 -11.90 2.33 -11.50
CA PRO A 140 -11.50 0.96 -11.19
C PRO A 140 -10.47 0.85 -10.05
N TYR A 141 -9.56 1.80 -9.95
CA TYR A 141 -8.59 1.87 -8.86
C TYR A 141 -9.28 2.08 -7.51
N ASP A 142 -10.14 3.11 -7.40
CA ASP A 142 -10.84 3.47 -6.16
C ASP A 142 -11.66 2.29 -5.64
N LEU A 143 -12.47 1.68 -6.54
CA LEU A 143 -13.25 0.49 -6.22
C LEU A 143 -12.38 -0.69 -5.79
N SER A 144 -11.21 -0.88 -6.44
CA SER A 144 -10.30 -1.98 -6.09
C SER A 144 -9.69 -1.80 -4.71
N LYS A 145 -9.40 -0.55 -4.29
CA LYS A 145 -8.91 -0.25 -2.94
C LYS A 145 -10.00 -0.50 -1.88
N ALA A 146 -11.24 -0.10 -2.16
CA ALA A 146 -12.37 -0.40 -1.30
C ALA A 146 -12.61 -1.93 -1.17
N ASP A 147 -12.58 -2.66 -2.27
CA ASP A 147 -12.77 -4.12 -2.27
C ASP A 147 -11.60 -4.86 -1.59
N GLY A 148 -10.36 -4.42 -1.80
CA GLY A 148 -9.19 -4.96 -1.11
C GLY A 148 -9.28 -4.77 0.41
N GLN A 149 -9.74 -3.60 0.87
CA GLN A 149 -9.97 -3.34 2.29
C GLN A 149 -11.06 -4.25 2.88
N LYS A 150 -12.18 -4.47 2.16
CA LYS A 150 -13.24 -5.40 2.61
C LYS A 150 -12.66 -6.81 2.82
N ILE A 151 -11.75 -7.25 1.94
CA ILE A 151 -11.06 -8.53 2.11
C ILE A 151 -10.23 -8.53 3.39
N VAL A 152 -9.42 -7.49 3.65
CA VAL A 152 -8.64 -7.41 4.89
C VAL A 152 -9.55 -7.50 6.11
N MET A 153 -10.70 -6.80 6.11
CA MET A 153 -11.67 -6.86 7.20
C MET A 153 -12.29 -8.27 7.36
N GLU A 154 -12.59 -8.96 6.25
CA GLU A 154 -13.03 -10.38 6.27
C GLU A 154 -12.00 -11.28 6.97
N PHE A 155 -10.70 -11.04 6.73
CA PHE A 155 -9.63 -11.80 7.37
C PHE A 155 -9.40 -11.39 8.84
N CYS A 156 -9.67 -10.15 9.21
CA CYS A 156 -9.69 -9.75 10.61
C CYS A 156 -10.74 -10.54 11.41
N GLU A 157 -11.93 -10.76 10.84
CA GLU A 157 -12.97 -11.60 11.44
C GLU A 157 -12.54 -13.08 11.58
N LYS A 158 -11.61 -13.55 10.73
CA LYS A 158 -11.01 -14.89 10.79
C LYS A 158 -9.80 -14.98 11.71
N GLY A 159 -9.41 -13.88 12.39
CA GLY A 159 -8.34 -13.84 13.37
C GLY A 159 -7.01 -13.25 12.90
N LEU A 160 -6.93 -12.69 11.68
CA LEU A 160 -5.76 -11.95 11.24
C LEU A 160 -5.70 -10.59 11.95
N ASP A 161 -4.62 -10.30 12.67
CA ASP A 161 -4.43 -8.94 13.20
C ASP A 161 -3.93 -8.01 12.11
N ALA A 162 -4.81 -7.14 11.58
CA ALA A 162 -4.46 -6.20 10.53
C ALA A 162 -4.89 -4.77 10.88
N SER A 163 -4.07 -3.79 10.47
CA SER A 163 -4.40 -2.36 10.47
C SER A 163 -4.38 -1.83 9.04
N ILE A 164 -5.20 -0.82 8.75
CA ILE A 164 -5.36 -0.28 7.41
C ILE A 164 -4.92 1.18 7.38
N ILE A 165 -4.00 1.51 6.47
CA ILE A 165 -3.51 2.86 6.23
C ILE A 165 -4.19 3.42 4.98
N HIS A 166 -4.72 4.63 5.07
CA HIS A 166 -5.33 5.38 3.98
C HIS A 166 -4.50 6.63 3.69
N PRO A 167 -3.46 6.51 2.86
CA PRO A 167 -2.69 7.69 2.51
C PRO A 167 -3.51 8.63 1.65
N THR A 168 -3.26 9.92 1.83
CA THR A 168 -3.59 10.97 0.87
C THR A 168 -2.61 10.93 -0.31
N SER A 169 -2.46 11.99 -1.10
CA SER A 169 -1.48 12.00 -2.20
C SER A 169 -0.05 11.95 -1.65
N ILE A 170 0.65 10.86 -1.93
CA ILE A 170 1.98 10.61 -1.40
C ILE A 170 3.02 11.39 -2.20
N VAL A 171 3.87 12.13 -1.50
CA VAL A 171 5.01 12.86 -2.06
C VAL A 171 6.28 12.55 -1.27
N GLY A 172 7.44 12.78 -1.85
CA GLY A 172 8.71 12.62 -1.15
C GLY A 172 9.80 11.95 -1.97
N PRO A 173 10.92 11.60 -1.32
CA PRO A 173 12.07 11.01 -2.00
C PRO A 173 11.82 9.55 -2.41
N ASN A 174 12.73 9.04 -3.27
CA ASN A 174 12.78 7.63 -3.67
C ASN A 174 11.54 7.14 -4.46
N ASP A 175 10.86 8.05 -5.14
CA ASP A 175 9.84 7.69 -6.14
C ASP A 175 10.53 7.40 -7.49
N PHE A 176 10.98 6.16 -7.67
CA PHE A 176 11.73 5.74 -8.87
C PHE A 176 10.83 5.56 -10.10
N LYS A 177 9.51 5.47 -9.90
CA LYS A 177 8.49 5.38 -10.96
C LYS A 177 7.36 6.38 -10.67
N PRO A 178 7.60 7.70 -10.85
CA PRO A 178 6.67 8.74 -10.44
C PRO A 178 5.25 8.49 -10.96
N GLY A 179 4.29 8.47 -10.02
CA GLY A 179 2.87 8.43 -10.34
C GLY A 179 2.37 9.78 -10.88
N LEU A 180 1.10 9.83 -11.31
CA LEU A 180 0.51 11.02 -11.94
C LEU A 180 0.67 12.31 -11.10
N PRO A 181 0.41 12.34 -9.78
CA PRO A 181 0.55 13.58 -8.99
C PRO A 181 2.00 14.10 -8.99
N MET A 182 2.97 13.21 -8.78
CA MET A 182 4.38 13.58 -8.76
C MET A 182 4.86 14.03 -10.15
N GLN A 183 4.44 13.34 -11.21
CA GLN A 183 4.76 13.74 -12.59
C GLN A 183 4.24 15.14 -12.92
N GLU A 184 3.04 15.49 -12.44
CA GLU A 184 2.49 16.84 -12.61
C GLU A 184 3.27 17.88 -11.82
N MET A 185 3.73 17.59 -10.61
CA MET A 185 4.61 18.47 -9.85
C MET A 185 5.94 18.72 -10.56
N VAL A 186 6.55 17.67 -11.11
CA VAL A 186 7.77 17.77 -11.91
C VAL A 186 7.53 18.61 -13.17
N ASN A 187 6.40 18.42 -13.86
CA ASN A 187 6.02 19.20 -15.03
C ASN A 187 5.82 20.70 -14.69
N LEU A 188 5.21 20.96 -13.54
CA LEU A 188 5.04 22.33 -13.02
C LEU A 188 6.40 22.98 -12.70
N ALA A 189 7.25 22.30 -11.93
CA ALA A 189 8.57 22.78 -11.56
C ALA A 189 9.45 23.09 -12.80
N ASN A 190 9.31 22.29 -13.85
CA ASN A 190 10.02 22.47 -15.12
C ASN A 190 9.35 23.49 -16.08
N GLY A 191 8.30 24.20 -15.64
CA GLY A 191 7.60 25.19 -16.47
C GLY A 191 6.82 24.61 -17.66
N LYS A 192 6.57 23.30 -17.68
CA LYS A 192 5.81 22.64 -18.75
C LYS A 192 4.30 22.85 -18.63
N ARG A 193 3.80 23.25 -17.46
CA ARG A 193 2.40 23.60 -17.21
C ARG A 193 2.21 25.10 -17.20
N LYS A 194 1.34 25.59 -18.08
CA LYS A 194 1.00 27.03 -18.20
C LYS A 194 -0.30 27.41 -17.49
N LEU A 195 -1.13 26.44 -17.16
CA LEU A 195 -2.42 26.62 -16.51
C LEU A 195 -2.50 25.70 -15.30
N LEU A 196 -2.95 26.27 -14.18
CA LEU A 196 -3.23 25.53 -12.95
C LEU A 196 -4.75 25.44 -12.79
N PRO A 197 -5.31 24.26 -12.58
CA PRO A 197 -6.71 24.13 -12.21
C PRO A 197 -6.93 24.64 -10.78
N ASN A 198 -8.12 25.18 -10.50
CA ASN A 198 -8.52 25.57 -9.16
C ASN A 198 -8.99 24.35 -8.35
N TRP A 199 -8.09 23.44 -8.08
CA TRP A 199 -8.30 22.24 -7.25
C TRP A 199 -7.00 21.89 -6.55
N GLY A 200 -7.07 21.06 -5.52
CA GLY A 200 -5.90 20.70 -4.73
C GLY A 200 -5.96 19.24 -4.27
N TYR A 201 -4.87 18.80 -3.68
CA TYR A 201 -4.74 17.53 -3.01
C TYR A 201 -4.28 17.76 -1.57
N ASN A 202 -4.71 16.89 -0.68
CA ASN A 202 -4.00 16.71 0.57
C ASN A 202 -2.77 15.84 0.30
N PHE A 203 -1.63 16.23 0.84
CA PHE A 203 -0.38 15.53 0.65
C PHE A 203 0.15 14.97 1.96
N VAL A 204 0.76 13.80 1.88
CA VAL A 204 1.54 13.20 2.95
C VAL A 204 2.97 12.96 2.48
N ASP A 205 3.95 13.27 3.32
CA ASP A 205 5.34 12.89 3.06
C ASP A 205 5.49 11.37 3.27
N VAL A 206 6.10 10.69 2.29
CA VAL A 206 6.28 9.24 2.33
C VAL A 206 7.10 8.78 3.54
N ARG A 207 7.94 9.65 4.11
CA ARG A 207 8.72 9.36 5.34
C ARG A 207 7.81 9.31 6.56
N ASP A 208 6.90 10.28 6.69
CA ASP A 208 5.90 10.31 7.76
C ASP A 208 4.91 9.15 7.63
N LEU A 209 4.50 8.85 6.40
CA LEU A 209 3.66 7.69 6.09
C LEU A 209 4.36 6.38 6.50
N SER A 210 5.65 6.22 6.23
CA SER A 210 6.42 5.03 6.61
C SER A 210 6.54 4.89 8.14
N ILE A 211 6.81 5.98 8.85
CA ILE A 211 6.84 6.01 10.31
C ILE A 211 5.47 5.67 10.91
N THR A 212 4.40 6.23 10.33
CA THR A 212 3.02 5.93 10.74
C THR A 212 2.69 4.46 10.55
N ALA A 213 3.09 3.86 9.41
CA ALA A 213 2.87 2.44 9.16
C ALA A 213 3.61 1.54 10.15
N ILE A 214 4.87 1.87 10.49
CA ILE A 214 5.64 1.16 11.52
C ILE A 214 4.97 1.31 12.89
N SER A 215 4.46 2.49 13.22
CA SER A 215 3.69 2.71 14.43
C SER A 215 2.40 1.89 14.46
N ALA A 216 1.68 1.80 13.33
CA ALA A 216 0.47 0.97 13.20
C ALA A 216 0.77 -0.53 13.34
N ALA A 217 1.94 -0.99 12.87
CA ALA A 217 2.38 -2.36 13.10
C ALA A 217 2.56 -2.68 14.59
N ASN A 218 3.05 -1.73 15.37
CA ASN A 218 3.35 -1.93 16.79
C ASN A 218 2.20 -1.61 17.75
N LYS A 219 1.28 -0.70 17.37
CA LYS A 219 0.28 -0.12 18.28
C LYS A 219 -1.15 -0.13 17.72
N GLY A 220 -1.32 -0.38 16.41
CA GLY A 220 -2.62 -0.37 15.77
C GLY A 220 -3.50 -1.52 16.24
N ARG A 221 -4.80 -1.26 16.39
CA ARG A 221 -5.79 -2.28 16.73
C ARG A 221 -6.24 -3.01 15.48
N THR A 222 -6.66 -4.26 15.64
CA THR A 222 -7.22 -5.08 14.57
C THR A 222 -8.41 -4.37 13.90
N GLY A 223 -8.40 -4.30 12.57
CA GLY A 223 -9.44 -3.64 11.77
C GLY A 223 -9.42 -2.10 11.83
N GLN A 224 -8.44 -1.49 12.50
CA GLN A 224 -8.38 -0.03 12.64
C GLN A 224 -7.94 0.63 11.33
N ASN A 225 -8.71 1.64 10.90
CA ASN A 225 -8.37 2.55 9.81
C ASN A 225 -7.56 3.73 10.34
N HIS A 226 -6.61 4.22 9.52
CA HIS A 226 -5.80 5.41 9.78
C HIS A 226 -5.69 6.23 8.50
N ILE A 227 -6.26 7.43 8.47
CA ILE A 227 -6.05 8.41 7.40
C ILE A 227 -4.76 9.16 7.67
N VAL A 228 -3.89 9.28 6.65
CA VAL A 228 -2.56 9.87 6.78
C VAL A 228 -2.29 10.87 5.65
#